data_a1def31cb1f5716622ca51a4b6b17e6a
#
_entry.id   a1def31cb1f5716622ca51a4b6b17e6a
#
_cell.length_a   1.000
_cell.length_b   1.000
_cell.length_c   1.000
_cell.angle_alpha   90.00
_cell.angle_beta   90.00
_cell.angle_gamma   90.00
#
_symmetry.space_group_name_H-M   'P 1'
#
loop_
_entity.id
_entity.type
_entity.pdbx_description
1 polymer ?
#
loop_
_entity_poly.entity_id
_entity_poly.type
_entity_poly.pdbx_seq_one_letter_code
_entity_poly.pdbx_strand_id
1 'polypeptide(L)' 'MKFTHIHDINTFSCSDNEIYLSGRNECGEEITVVFSAFEFLSWIGKDEIKYIKEQTIKHVKEL' A
#
# COMPACT_ATOMS: atom_id res chain seq x y z
N MET A 1 8.57 10.73 14.97
CA MET A 1 8.05 9.51 14.34
C MET A 1 8.92 9.10 13.16
N LYS A 2 9.28 7.83 13.12
CA LYS A 2 10.06 7.30 12.00
C LYS A 2 9.14 6.72 10.94
N PHE A 3 9.45 6.98 9.69
CA PHE A 3 8.72 6.40 8.58
C PHE A 3 9.60 5.38 7.86
N THR A 4 9.00 4.27 7.49
CA THR A 4 9.66 3.29 6.65
C THR A 4 8.97 3.32 5.30
N HIS A 5 9.74 3.55 4.26
CA HIS A 5 9.20 3.58 2.91
C HIS A 5 9.37 2.21 2.26
N ILE A 6 8.32 1.77 1.58
CA ILE A 6 8.35 0.53 0.80
C ILE A 6 8.45 0.91 -0.67
N HIS A 7 9.50 0.43 -1.31
CA HIS A 7 9.74 0.65 -2.73
C HIS A 7 9.60 -0.66 -3.49
N ASP A 8 9.46 -0.57 -4.79
CA ASP A 8 9.41 -1.74 -5.66
C ASP A 8 8.42 -2.80 -5.16
N ILE A 9 7.20 -2.35 -4.90
CA ILE A 9 6.16 -3.26 -4.42
C ILE A 9 5.96 -4.34 -5.47
N ASN A 10 6.18 -5.60 -5.08
CA ASN A 10 6.13 -6.72 -6.00
C ASN A 10 5.03 -7.74 -5.68
N THR A 11 4.43 -7.65 -4.50
CA THR A 11 3.42 -8.62 -4.10
C THR A 11 2.31 -7.92 -3.32
N PHE A 12 1.09 -8.19 -3.72
CA PHE A 12 -0.09 -7.77 -2.98
C PHE A 12 -1.06 -8.94 -3.02
N SER A 13 -1.40 -9.46 -1.87
CA SER A 13 -2.34 -10.57 -1.79
C SER A 13 -3.19 -10.45 -0.54
N CYS A 14 -4.32 -11.12 -0.52
CA CYS A 14 -5.15 -11.17 0.66
C CYS A 14 -5.72 -12.57 0.85
N SER A 15 -5.82 -12.97 2.10
CA SER A 15 -6.30 -14.29 2.47
C SER A 15 -6.75 -14.24 3.93
N ASP A 16 -7.93 -14.80 4.21
CA ASP A 16 -8.45 -14.90 5.58
C ASP A 16 -8.39 -13.62 6.39
N ASN A 17 -8.89 -12.52 5.82
CA ASN A 17 -8.91 -11.21 6.46
C ASN A 17 -7.52 -10.63 6.71
N GLU A 18 -6.50 -11.12 6.01
CA GLU A 18 -5.16 -10.55 6.09
C GLU A 18 -4.74 -10.04 4.73
N ILE A 19 -4.10 -8.88 4.73
CA ILE A 19 -3.55 -8.30 3.52
C ILE A 19 -2.04 -8.33 3.63
N TYR A 20 -1.38 -8.85 2.60
CA TYR A 20 0.07 -8.97 2.53
C TYR A 20 0.60 -8.02 1.47
N LEU A 21 1.53 -7.19 1.85
CA LEU A 21 2.16 -6.24 0.95
C LEU A 21 3.67 -6.41 1.06
N SER A 22 4.30 -6.77 -0.03
CA SER A 22 5.76 -6.98 -0.07
C SER A 22 6.43 -5.99 -0.99
N GLY A 23 7.61 -5.56 -0.59
CA GLY A 23 8.43 -4.65 -1.36
C GLY A 23 9.80 -4.59 -0.74
N ARG A 24 10.53 -3.52 -1.02
CA ARG A 24 11.87 -3.31 -0.47
C ARG A 24 11.90 -2.04 0.35
N ASN A 25 12.71 -2.05 1.41
CA ASN A 25 12.91 -0.85 2.20
C ASN A 25 14.01 0.02 1.57
N GLU A 26 14.36 1.09 2.26
CA GLU A 26 15.36 2.02 1.75
C GLU A 26 16.76 1.40 1.63
N CYS A 27 17.02 0.35 2.39
CA CYS A 27 18.29 -0.35 2.34
C CYS A 27 18.31 -1.47 1.29
N GLY A 28 17.21 -1.69 0.59
CA GLY A 28 17.11 -2.73 -0.41
C GLY A 28 16.75 -4.10 0.15
N GLU A 29 16.41 -4.15 1.44
CA GLU A 29 16.01 -5.40 2.06
C GLU A 29 14.55 -5.70 1.74
N GLU A 30 14.25 -6.96 1.49
CA GLU A 30 12.87 -7.37 1.23
C GLU A 30 12.08 -7.40 2.53
N ILE A 31 10.92 -6.73 2.52
CA ILE A 31 10.05 -6.67 3.69
C ILE A 31 8.63 -7.00 3.29
N THR A 32 7.89 -7.58 4.22
CA THR A 32 6.48 -7.88 4.04
C THR A 32 5.69 -7.28 5.20
N VAL A 33 4.65 -6.55 4.86
CA VAL A 33 3.75 -5.97 5.86
C VAL A 33 2.44 -6.75 5.82
N VAL A 34 1.96 -7.16 6.98
CA VAL A 34 0.70 -7.88 7.10
C VAL A 34 -0.23 -7.08 8.00
N PHE A 35 -1.45 -6.89 7.55
CA PHE A 35 -2.43 -6.17 8.35
C PHE A 35 -3.83 -6.73 8.12
N SER A 36 -4.73 -6.42 9.07
CA SER A 36 -6.11 -6.88 9.01
C SER A 36 -6.88 -6.17 7.90
N ALA A 37 -7.48 -6.94 7.01
CA ALA A 37 -8.29 -6.38 5.93
C ALA A 37 -9.48 -5.62 6.49
N PHE A 38 -10.10 -6.14 7.55
CA PHE A 38 -11.25 -5.49 8.16
C PHE A 38 -10.87 -4.12 8.73
N GLU A 39 -9.77 -4.05 9.46
CA GLU A 39 -9.32 -2.79 10.03
C GLU A 39 -8.92 -1.80 8.95
N PHE A 40 -8.21 -2.28 7.94
CA PHE A 40 -7.79 -1.45 6.83
C PHE A 40 -8.99 -0.82 6.12
N LEU A 41 -9.99 -1.64 5.78
CA LEU A 41 -11.17 -1.16 5.08
C LEU A 41 -12.07 -0.31 5.96
N SER A 42 -11.99 -0.47 7.28
CA SER A 42 -12.75 0.36 8.20
C SER A 42 -12.17 1.77 8.28
N TRP A 43 -10.86 1.89 8.14
CA TRP A 43 -10.19 3.19 8.19
C TRP A 43 -10.18 3.89 6.84
N ILE A 44 -10.04 3.13 5.76
CA ILE A 44 -9.97 3.70 4.42
C ILE A 44 -11.33 3.55 3.73
N GLY A 45 -12.02 4.67 3.57
CA GLY A 45 -13.30 4.67 2.85
C GLY A 45 -13.10 4.59 1.34
N LYS A 46 -14.18 4.30 0.64
CA LYS A 46 -14.16 4.24 -0.83
C LYS A 46 -13.71 5.54 -1.45
N ASP A 47 -14.13 6.65 -0.85
CA ASP A 47 -13.80 7.97 -1.37
C ASP A 47 -12.31 8.25 -1.27
N GLU A 48 -11.67 7.78 -0.21
CA GLU A 48 -10.24 7.96 -0.02
C GLU A 48 -9.44 7.16 -1.03
N ILE A 49 -9.86 5.92 -1.30
CA ILE A 49 -9.22 5.08 -2.30
C ILE A 49 -9.37 5.71 -3.68
N LYS A 50 -10.57 6.19 -3.98
CA LYS A 50 -10.84 6.86 -5.25
C LYS A 50 -9.97 8.10 -5.41
N TYR A 51 -9.87 8.90 -4.37
CA TYR A 51 -9.03 10.09 -4.38
C TYR A 51 -7.58 9.76 -4.65
N ILE A 52 -7.04 8.76 -3.95
CA ILE A 52 -5.65 8.33 -4.13
C ILE A 52 -5.42 7.86 -5.56
N LYS A 53 -6.35 7.08 -6.11
CA LYS A 53 -6.25 6.62 -7.49
C LYS A 53 -6.22 7.78 -8.47
N GLU A 54 -7.10 8.74 -8.30
CA GLU A 54 -7.19 9.89 -9.18
C GLU A 54 -5.91 10.73 -9.13
N GLN A 55 -5.39 10.96 -7.94
CA GLN A 55 -4.16 11.73 -7.79
C GLN A 55 -2.96 11.00 -8.39
N THR A 56 -2.90 9.68 -8.22
CA THR A 56 -1.82 8.89 -8.77
C THR A 56 -1.84 8.89 -10.28
N ILE A 57 -3.01 8.71 -10.87
CA ILE A 57 -3.17 8.74 -12.33
C ILE A 57 -2.79 10.10 -12.89
N LYS A 58 -3.20 11.16 -12.23
CA LYS A 58 -2.88 12.52 -12.65
C LYS A 58 -1.37 12.75 -12.62
N HIS A 59 -0.72 12.28 -11.57
CA HIS A 59 0.72 12.42 -11.43
C HIS A 59 1.47 11.66 -12.53
N VAL A 60 1.03 10.45 -12.83
CA VAL A 60 1.65 9.63 -13.87
C VAL A 60 1.49 10.28 -15.25
N LYS A 61 0.34 10.88 -15.51
CA LYS A 61 0.10 11.55 -16.78
C LYS A 61 0.97 12.78 -17.00
N GLU A 62 1.42 13.38 -15.92
CA GLU A 62 2.29 14.55 -15.99
C GLU A 62 3.75 14.17 -16.21
N LEU A 63 4.07 12.92 -16.07
CA LEU A 63 5.41 12.41 -16.34
C LEU A 63 5.57 12.05 -17.81
#